data_9aa8b1dda61e0e97a2c23ada0c19daae
#
_entry.id   9aa8b1dda61e0e97a2c23ada0c19daae
#
_cell.length_a   1.000
_cell.length_b   1.000
_cell.length_c   1.000
_cell.angle_alpha   90.00
_cell.angle_beta   90.00
_cell.angle_gamma   90.00
#
_symmetry.space_group_name_H-M   'P 1'
#
loop_
_entity.id
_entity.type
_entity.pdbx_description
1 polymer ?
#
loop_
_entity_poly.entity_id
_entity_poly.type
_entity_poly.pdbx_seq_one_letter_code
_entity_poly.pdbx_strand_id
1 'polypeptide(L)'
;LLSGRGGASLAGLAMLRYLTERTSASDKPPVATAGDPALAVLTQDTLKAGYEAANAEDLYQPTTGRLSGPTPFSFVAGAMPVVRDENVSANVLMGDFGPEIALVTEAAERSDVPTLGGTDDLPAQAVLYAAAQEPLIGEELFAAGAYLGAGPSHTASLTVQDILRWLLILFLL
;
A
#
# COMPACT_ATOMS: atom_id res chain seq x y z
N LEU A 1 4.94 -1.11 1.07
CA LEU A 1 5.63 0.14 0.73
C LEU A 1 4.61 1.24 0.51
N LEU A 2 4.76 2.39 1.13
CA LEU A 2 3.82 3.50 1.11
C LEU A 2 4.53 4.80 0.69
N SER A 3 3.92 5.59 -0.21
CA SER A 3 4.46 6.88 -0.63
C SER A 3 3.36 7.90 -0.92
N GLY A 4 3.70 9.20 -0.82
CA GLY A 4 2.82 10.32 -1.14
C GLY A 4 1.81 10.65 -0.02
N ARG A 5 0.96 11.65 -0.30
CA ARG A 5 -0.04 12.21 0.64
C ARG A 5 -1.47 12.15 0.11
N GLY A 6 -1.68 11.42 -0.98
CA GLY A 6 -2.96 11.32 -1.68
C GLY A 6 -3.88 10.23 -1.12
N GLY A 7 -5.01 10.04 -1.80
CA GLY A 7 -5.97 8.98 -1.49
C GLY A 7 -5.39 7.57 -1.59
N ALA A 8 -4.46 7.36 -2.51
CA ALA A 8 -3.74 6.09 -2.67
C ALA A 8 -2.97 5.69 -1.41
N SER A 9 -2.34 6.67 -0.72
CA SER A 9 -1.62 6.42 0.54
C SER A 9 -2.56 6.08 1.69
N LEU A 10 -3.75 6.69 1.74
CA LEU A 10 -4.77 6.35 2.73
C LEU A 10 -5.33 4.94 2.51
N ALA A 11 -5.55 4.55 1.26
CA ALA A 11 -5.93 3.18 0.89
C ALA A 11 -4.84 2.19 1.32
N GLY A 12 -3.56 2.56 1.13
CA GLY A 12 -2.41 1.78 1.58
C GLY A 12 -2.34 1.61 3.10
N LEU A 13 -2.63 2.65 3.89
CA LEU A 13 -2.70 2.54 5.35
C LEU A 13 -3.85 1.62 5.81
N ALA A 14 -5.00 1.68 5.15
CA ALA A 14 -6.12 0.79 5.43
C ALA A 14 -5.76 -0.68 5.12
N MET A 15 -5.10 -0.93 3.99
CA MET A 15 -4.57 -2.24 3.62
C MET A 15 -3.53 -2.73 4.65
N LEU A 16 -2.60 -1.86 5.04
CA LEU A 16 -1.58 -2.18 6.05
C LEU A 16 -2.22 -2.61 7.36
N ARG A 17 -3.21 -1.86 7.85
CA ARG A 17 -3.94 -2.22 9.06
C ARG A 17 -4.57 -3.61 8.95
N TYR A 18 -5.30 -3.86 7.87
CA TYR A 18 -5.95 -5.14 7.61
C TYR A 18 -4.95 -6.30 7.58
N LEU A 19 -3.83 -6.13 6.88
CA LEU A 19 -2.78 -7.13 6.84
C LEU A 19 -2.16 -7.36 8.22
N THR A 20 -1.87 -6.29 8.96
CA THR A 20 -1.29 -6.39 10.30
C THR A 20 -2.19 -7.15 11.26
N GLU A 21 -3.49 -6.85 11.28
CA GLU A 21 -4.46 -7.58 12.12
C GLU A 21 -4.46 -9.10 11.87
N ARG A 22 -4.15 -9.52 10.63
CA ARG A 22 -4.19 -10.94 10.23
C ARG A 22 -2.86 -11.66 10.30
N THR A 23 -1.75 -10.93 10.19
CA THR A 23 -0.42 -11.53 10.04
C THR A 23 0.57 -11.16 11.14
N SER A 24 0.17 -10.32 12.12
CA SER A 24 1.04 -9.89 13.23
C SER A 24 1.64 -11.04 14.05
N ALA A 25 0.92 -12.13 14.21
CA ALA A 25 1.36 -13.32 14.93
C ALA A 25 1.91 -14.43 14.01
N SER A 26 2.12 -14.15 12.72
CA SER A 26 2.72 -15.11 11.78
C SER A 26 4.24 -15.14 11.89
N ASP A 27 4.86 -16.17 11.28
CA ASP A 27 6.32 -16.28 11.19
C ASP A 27 6.96 -15.12 10.39
N LYS A 28 6.17 -14.44 9.55
CA LYS A 28 6.59 -13.29 8.75
C LYS A 28 5.64 -12.10 8.99
N PRO A 29 5.82 -11.37 10.09
CA PRO A 29 5.00 -10.21 10.39
C PRO A 29 5.23 -9.09 9.36
N PRO A 30 4.26 -8.18 9.19
CA PRO A 30 4.35 -7.14 8.19
C PRO A 30 5.43 -6.12 8.54
N VAL A 31 6.22 -5.75 7.55
CA VAL A 31 7.18 -4.64 7.60
C VAL A 31 6.71 -3.56 6.64
N ALA A 32 6.66 -2.33 7.09
CA ALA A 32 6.21 -1.21 6.28
C ALA A 32 7.31 -0.16 6.10
N THR A 33 7.46 0.32 4.88
CA THR A 33 8.39 1.41 4.55
C THR A 33 7.61 2.58 3.94
N ALA A 34 7.94 3.79 4.34
CA ALA A 34 7.29 5.01 3.87
C ALA A 34 8.28 5.93 3.15
N GLY A 35 7.79 6.66 2.14
CA GLY A 35 8.55 7.65 1.38
C GLY A 35 8.41 9.08 1.91
N ASP A 36 7.55 9.31 2.90
CA ASP A 36 7.32 10.63 3.50
C ASP A 36 7.38 10.53 5.03
N PRO A 37 8.00 11.49 5.73
CA PRO A 37 8.13 11.43 7.19
C PRO A 37 6.80 11.41 7.95
N ALA A 38 5.79 12.17 7.48
CA ALA A 38 4.47 12.15 8.11
C ALA A 38 3.78 10.80 7.90
N LEU A 39 3.91 10.25 6.70
CA LEU A 39 3.41 8.92 6.39
C LEU A 39 4.12 7.82 7.20
N ALA A 40 5.42 7.99 7.49
CA ALA A 40 6.16 7.05 8.33
C ALA A 40 5.60 6.99 9.76
N VAL A 41 5.23 8.14 10.34
CA VAL A 41 4.57 8.19 11.66
C VAL A 41 3.19 7.51 11.62
N LEU A 42 2.39 7.82 10.59
CA LEU A 42 1.08 7.18 10.41
C LEU A 42 1.19 5.66 10.19
N THR A 43 2.23 5.23 9.50
CA THR A 43 2.53 3.82 9.27
C THR A 43 2.83 3.10 10.58
N GLN A 44 3.66 3.69 11.45
CA GLN A 44 3.96 3.14 12.77
C GLN A 44 2.71 3.04 13.66
N ASP A 45 1.89 4.10 13.67
CA ASP A 45 0.64 4.12 14.42
C ASP A 45 -0.36 3.08 13.90
N THR A 46 -0.46 2.94 12.57
CA THR A 46 -1.31 1.94 11.91
C THR A 46 -0.86 0.51 12.24
N LEU A 47 0.45 0.24 12.18
CA LEU A 47 1.00 -1.06 12.58
C LEU A 47 0.66 -1.36 14.04
N LYS A 48 0.96 -0.43 14.94
CA LYS A 48 0.65 -0.57 16.37
C LYS A 48 -0.82 -0.89 16.60
N ALA A 49 -1.73 -0.11 16.01
CA ALA A 49 -3.17 -0.33 16.10
C ALA A 49 -3.61 -1.70 15.53
N GLY A 50 -2.95 -2.19 14.49
CA GLY A 50 -3.18 -3.52 13.94
C GLY A 50 -2.75 -4.64 14.90
N TYR A 51 -1.59 -4.51 15.54
CA TYR A 51 -1.12 -5.45 16.57
C TYR A 51 -2.03 -5.45 17.80
N GLU A 52 -2.49 -4.28 18.25
CA GLU A 52 -3.47 -4.14 19.35
C GLU A 52 -4.79 -4.85 19.01
N ALA A 53 -5.32 -4.64 17.79
CA ALA A 53 -6.54 -5.29 17.34
C ALA A 53 -6.43 -6.82 17.26
N ALA A 54 -5.23 -7.32 17.00
CA ALA A 54 -4.93 -8.76 16.98
C ALA A 54 -4.62 -9.35 18.36
N ASN A 55 -4.63 -8.56 19.44
CA ASN A 55 -4.16 -8.92 20.79
C ASN A 55 -2.71 -9.46 20.80
N ALA A 56 -1.85 -8.82 20.03
CA ALA A 56 -0.44 -9.20 19.83
C ALA A 56 0.51 -8.02 20.11
N GLU A 57 0.15 -7.10 20.99
CA GLU A 57 0.90 -5.87 21.30
C GLU A 57 2.35 -6.15 21.70
N ASP A 58 2.57 -7.23 22.44
CA ASP A 58 3.90 -7.63 22.91
C ASP A 58 4.86 -8.00 21.77
N LEU A 59 4.33 -8.28 20.57
CA LEU A 59 5.11 -8.61 19.38
C LEU A 59 5.45 -7.35 18.53
N TYR A 60 4.81 -6.21 18.81
CA TYR A 60 5.05 -5.00 18.04
C TYR A 60 6.44 -4.42 18.28
N GLN A 61 7.13 -4.13 17.19
CA GLN A 61 8.42 -3.45 17.20
C GLN A 61 8.34 -2.16 16.37
N PRO A 62 8.70 -1.00 16.93
CA PRO A 62 8.67 0.28 16.18
C PRO A 62 9.54 0.28 14.91
N THR A 63 10.55 -0.58 14.84
CA THR A 63 11.42 -0.75 13.69
C THR A 63 10.77 -1.40 12.48
N THR A 64 9.58 -2.00 12.64
CA THR A 64 8.82 -2.59 11.53
C THR A 64 8.18 -1.53 10.62
N GLY A 65 7.96 -0.31 11.15
CA GLY A 65 7.51 0.86 10.37
C GLY A 65 8.65 1.87 10.23
N ARG A 66 9.17 2.09 9.04
CA ARG A 66 10.37 2.92 8.84
C ARG A 66 10.26 3.86 7.63
N LEU A 67 10.99 4.98 7.71
CA LEU A 67 11.20 5.87 6.57
C LEU A 67 12.32 5.29 5.69
N SER A 68 12.03 5.05 4.41
CA SER A 68 13.05 4.57 3.45
C SER A 68 13.83 5.72 2.81
N GLY A 69 13.17 6.83 2.54
CA GLY A 69 13.82 8.03 1.98
C GLY A 69 12.78 9.03 1.48
N PRO A 70 13.08 10.35 1.58
CA PRO A 70 12.11 11.41 1.27
C PRO A 70 12.03 11.80 -0.21
N THR A 71 12.88 11.25 -1.06
CA THR A 71 12.84 11.46 -2.52
C THR A 71 12.56 10.14 -3.23
N PRO A 72 11.97 10.17 -4.46
CA PRO A 72 11.62 8.95 -5.19
C PRO A 72 12.74 7.91 -5.26
N PHE A 73 13.92 8.30 -5.69
CA PHE A 73 15.06 7.38 -5.77
C PHE A 73 15.64 6.98 -4.41
N SER A 74 15.63 7.86 -3.40
CA SER A 74 16.07 7.48 -2.05
C SER A 74 15.09 6.51 -1.40
N PHE A 75 13.80 6.67 -1.66
CA PHE A 75 12.77 5.72 -1.25
C PHE A 75 13.02 4.34 -1.84
N VAL A 76 13.19 4.28 -3.16
CA VAL A 76 13.48 3.02 -3.87
C VAL A 76 14.76 2.36 -3.34
N ALA A 77 15.84 3.14 -3.19
CA ALA A 77 17.12 2.65 -2.66
C ALA A 77 16.99 2.06 -1.23
N GLY A 78 16.13 2.66 -0.39
CA GLY A 78 15.87 2.15 0.96
C GLY A 78 14.85 1.00 1.01
N ALA A 79 13.96 0.90 0.03
CA ALA A 79 12.92 -0.15 -0.03
C ALA A 79 13.42 -1.46 -0.66
N MET A 80 14.30 -1.38 -1.66
CA MET A 80 14.83 -2.57 -2.34
C MET A 80 15.50 -3.59 -1.42
N PRO A 81 16.35 -3.20 -0.44
CA PRO A 81 16.94 -4.15 0.51
C PRO A 81 15.89 -4.89 1.35
N VAL A 82 14.80 -4.21 1.72
CA VAL A 82 13.70 -4.85 2.49
C VAL A 82 13.09 -5.99 1.69
N VAL A 83 12.78 -5.73 0.42
CA VAL A 83 12.18 -6.75 -0.47
C VAL A 83 13.15 -7.91 -0.72
N ARG A 84 14.44 -7.61 -0.90
CA ARG A 84 15.44 -8.58 -1.33
C ARG A 84 16.05 -9.38 -0.19
N ASP A 85 16.29 -8.72 0.96
CA ASP A 85 17.15 -9.28 2.01
C ASP A 85 16.36 -9.70 3.28
N GLU A 86 15.11 -9.25 3.46
CA GLU A 86 14.29 -9.56 4.65
C GLU A 86 13.34 -10.76 4.48
N ASN A 87 13.54 -11.57 3.44
CA ASN A 87 12.77 -12.81 3.18
C ASN A 87 11.24 -12.59 3.23
N VAL A 88 10.76 -11.53 2.61
CA VAL A 88 9.34 -11.19 2.55
C VAL A 88 8.56 -12.20 1.69
N SER A 89 7.29 -12.43 2.01
CA SER A 89 6.43 -13.37 1.27
C SER A 89 5.67 -12.71 0.13
N ALA A 90 5.42 -11.40 0.25
CA ALA A 90 4.73 -10.58 -0.74
C ALA A 90 5.16 -9.12 -0.60
N ASN A 91 5.14 -8.40 -1.69
CA ASN A 91 5.42 -6.98 -1.77
C ASN A 91 4.12 -6.23 -2.09
N VAL A 92 3.71 -5.31 -1.23
CA VAL A 92 2.52 -4.48 -1.44
C VAL A 92 2.96 -3.03 -1.62
N LEU A 93 2.69 -2.47 -2.78
CA LEU A 93 3.01 -1.10 -3.19
C LEU A 93 1.73 -0.27 -3.27
N MET A 94 1.51 0.65 -2.34
CA MET A 94 0.30 1.47 -2.32
C MET A 94 0.66 2.92 -2.05
N GLY A 95 0.29 3.81 -2.97
CA GLY A 95 0.56 5.23 -2.78
C GLY A 95 0.82 6.00 -4.06
N ASP A 96 1.32 7.22 -3.91
CA ASP A 96 1.76 8.09 -5.00
C ASP A 96 3.24 7.77 -5.31
N PHE A 97 3.46 7.05 -6.39
CA PHE A 97 4.76 6.64 -6.89
C PHE A 97 4.93 7.14 -8.33
N GLY A 98 6.14 7.49 -8.70
CA GLY A 98 6.51 7.69 -10.09
C GLY A 98 7.03 6.39 -10.75
N PRO A 99 7.52 6.47 -12.00
CA PRO A 99 8.01 5.32 -12.75
C PRO A 99 9.25 4.63 -12.13
N GLU A 100 9.92 5.27 -11.18
CA GLU A 100 11.05 4.68 -10.43
C GLU A 100 10.65 3.41 -9.67
N ILE A 101 9.35 3.20 -9.44
CA ILE A 101 8.84 2.01 -8.77
C ILE A 101 9.18 0.71 -9.54
N ALA A 102 9.48 0.84 -10.84
CA ALA A 102 9.97 -0.27 -11.66
C ALA A 102 11.17 -0.99 -11.04
N LEU A 103 12.04 -0.26 -10.35
CA LEU A 103 13.21 -0.86 -9.69
C LEU A 103 12.82 -1.75 -8.51
N VAL A 104 11.77 -1.38 -7.78
CA VAL A 104 11.28 -2.18 -6.65
C VAL A 104 10.52 -3.41 -7.15
N THR A 105 9.71 -3.28 -8.20
CA THR A 105 9.01 -4.42 -8.81
C THR A 105 10.00 -5.40 -9.42
N GLU A 106 11.06 -4.93 -10.09
CA GLU A 106 12.12 -5.79 -10.60
C GLU A 106 12.89 -6.49 -9.48
N ALA A 107 13.17 -5.79 -8.37
CA ALA A 107 13.81 -6.41 -7.21
C ALA A 107 12.95 -7.52 -6.60
N ALA A 108 11.64 -7.33 -6.55
CA ALA A 108 10.69 -8.33 -6.09
C ALA A 108 10.64 -9.54 -7.03
N GLU A 109 10.55 -9.30 -8.34
CA GLU A 109 10.56 -10.37 -9.34
C GLU A 109 11.83 -11.22 -9.28
N ARG A 110 13.00 -10.59 -9.16
CA ARG A 110 14.28 -11.30 -9.01
C ARG A 110 14.38 -12.12 -7.73
N SER A 111 13.61 -11.79 -6.72
CA SER A 111 13.55 -12.49 -5.43
C SER A 111 12.38 -13.48 -5.35
N ASP A 112 11.66 -13.69 -6.45
CA ASP A 112 10.45 -14.52 -6.54
C ASP A 112 9.36 -14.10 -5.53
N VAL A 113 9.24 -12.77 -5.30
CA VAL A 113 8.28 -12.16 -4.38
C VAL A 113 7.13 -11.55 -5.18
N PRO A 114 5.91 -12.07 -5.07
CA PRO A 114 4.77 -11.52 -5.77
C PRO A 114 4.49 -10.08 -5.33
N THR A 115 4.16 -9.22 -6.29
CA THR A 115 3.86 -7.80 -6.07
C THR A 115 2.39 -7.51 -6.35
N LEU A 116 1.72 -6.92 -5.35
CA LEU A 116 0.44 -6.22 -5.49
C LEU A 116 0.74 -4.73 -5.50
N GLY A 117 0.30 -4.01 -6.52
CA GLY A 117 0.65 -2.61 -6.70
C GLY A 117 -0.52 -1.72 -7.09
N GLY A 118 -0.64 -0.55 -6.43
CA GLY A 118 -1.62 0.47 -6.77
C GLY A 118 -1.08 1.87 -6.55
N THR A 119 -1.30 2.74 -7.55
CA THR A 119 -0.90 4.15 -7.52
C THR A 119 -1.93 5.00 -8.26
N ASP A 120 -2.01 6.28 -7.96
CA ASP A 120 -2.80 7.28 -8.70
C ASP A 120 -2.00 8.01 -9.79
N ASP A 121 -0.70 7.79 -9.90
CA ASP A 121 0.16 8.31 -10.98
C ASP A 121 0.07 7.43 -12.23
N LEU A 122 -0.31 8.00 -13.38
CA LEU A 122 -0.51 7.26 -14.63
C LEU A 122 0.75 6.59 -15.19
N PRO A 123 1.93 7.23 -15.24
CA PRO A 123 3.18 6.56 -15.61
C PRO A 123 3.50 5.35 -14.74
N ALA A 124 3.33 5.47 -13.43
CA ALA A 124 3.57 4.37 -12.50
C ALA A 124 2.51 3.26 -12.62
N GLN A 125 1.24 3.59 -12.92
CA GLN A 125 0.22 2.58 -13.26
C GLN A 125 0.64 1.71 -14.44
N ALA A 126 1.21 2.32 -15.49
CA ALA A 126 1.70 1.58 -16.66
C ALA A 126 2.84 0.62 -16.27
N VAL A 127 3.74 1.05 -15.38
CA VAL A 127 4.81 0.19 -14.85
C VAL A 127 4.22 -0.97 -14.04
N LEU A 128 3.30 -0.69 -13.12
CA LEU A 128 2.68 -1.72 -12.29
C LEU A 128 1.86 -2.71 -13.12
N TYR A 129 1.15 -2.24 -14.14
CA TYR A 129 0.42 -3.11 -15.07
C TYR A 129 1.32 -4.09 -15.80
N ALA A 130 2.55 -3.68 -16.13
CA ALA A 130 3.52 -4.50 -16.83
C ALA A 130 4.31 -5.45 -15.92
N ALA A 131 4.53 -5.08 -14.65
CA ALA A 131 5.50 -5.74 -13.78
C ALA A 131 4.91 -6.32 -12.48
N ALA A 132 3.73 -5.90 -12.05
CA ALA A 132 3.09 -6.47 -10.86
C ALA A 132 2.20 -7.66 -11.23
N GLN A 133 2.14 -8.67 -10.38
CA GLN A 133 1.24 -9.81 -10.55
C GLN A 133 -0.21 -9.41 -10.33
N GLU A 134 -0.45 -8.48 -9.40
CA GLU A 134 -1.78 -7.97 -9.06
C GLU A 134 -1.78 -6.42 -9.11
N PRO A 135 -1.92 -5.80 -10.30
CA PRO A 135 -1.99 -4.36 -10.43
C PRO A 135 -3.39 -3.84 -10.12
N LEU A 136 -3.50 -2.92 -9.17
CA LEU A 136 -4.74 -2.18 -8.87
C LEU A 136 -4.79 -0.91 -9.71
N ILE A 137 -5.63 -0.89 -10.75
CA ILE A 137 -5.68 0.19 -11.71
C ILE A 137 -6.94 1.05 -11.50
N GLY A 138 -6.74 2.38 -11.51
CA GLY A 138 -7.82 3.34 -11.42
C GLY A 138 -8.61 3.23 -10.11
N GLU A 139 -9.92 3.01 -10.18
CA GLU A 139 -10.80 2.96 -9.01
C GLU A 139 -10.61 1.72 -8.13
N GLU A 140 -10.02 0.64 -8.64
CA GLU A 140 -9.75 -0.59 -7.89
C GLU A 140 -8.84 -0.32 -6.69
N LEU A 141 -7.93 0.63 -6.82
CA LEU A 141 -7.07 1.11 -5.75
C LEU A 141 -7.87 1.55 -4.52
N PHE A 142 -8.95 2.30 -4.73
CA PHE A 142 -9.81 2.83 -3.67
C PHE A 142 -10.85 1.80 -3.19
N ALA A 143 -11.27 0.93 -4.10
CA ALA A 143 -12.19 -0.16 -3.82
C ALA A 143 -11.55 -1.24 -2.94
N ALA A 144 -10.24 -1.45 -3.03
CA ALA A 144 -9.52 -2.46 -2.25
C ALA A 144 -9.78 -2.32 -0.75
N GLY A 145 -9.74 -1.09 -0.19
CA GLY A 145 -10.07 -0.83 1.21
C GLY A 145 -11.50 -1.22 1.59
N ALA A 146 -12.48 -1.00 0.72
CA ALA A 146 -13.87 -1.37 0.96
C ALA A 146 -14.08 -2.90 0.91
N TYR A 147 -13.46 -3.58 -0.07
CA TYR A 147 -13.51 -5.05 -0.17
C TYR A 147 -12.85 -5.75 1.02
N LEU A 148 -11.83 -5.14 1.60
CA LEU A 148 -11.15 -5.65 2.78
C LEU A 148 -11.86 -5.32 4.10
N GLY A 149 -13.00 -4.62 4.05
CA GLY A 149 -13.76 -4.26 5.25
C GLY A 149 -13.09 -3.17 6.10
N ALA A 150 -12.29 -2.30 5.49
CA ALA A 150 -11.52 -1.27 6.19
C ALA A 150 -12.37 -0.15 6.83
N GLY A 151 -13.71 -0.27 6.79
CA GLY A 151 -14.64 0.59 7.52
C GLY A 151 -15.69 1.28 6.64
N PRO A 152 -16.71 1.91 7.28
CA PRO A 152 -17.85 2.51 6.59
C PRO A 152 -17.50 3.65 5.63
N SER A 153 -16.37 4.35 5.87
CA SER A 153 -15.90 5.45 5.02
C SER A 153 -15.50 4.98 3.62
N HIS A 154 -14.91 3.79 3.49
CA HIS A 154 -14.52 3.23 2.21
C HIS A 154 -15.72 2.77 1.39
N THR A 155 -16.71 2.13 2.03
CA THR A 155 -17.99 1.77 1.38
C THR A 155 -18.80 3.00 0.97
N ALA A 156 -18.80 4.07 1.77
CA ALA A 156 -19.44 5.33 1.42
C ALA A 156 -18.77 5.99 0.21
N SER A 157 -17.44 5.94 0.10
CA SER A 157 -16.70 6.46 -1.06
C SER A 157 -17.10 5.76 -2.36
N LEU A 158 -17.23 4.43 -2.36
CA LEU A 158 -17.72 3.67 -3.54
C LEU A 158 -19.14 4.06 -3.92
N THR A 159 -20.04 4.19 -2.94
CA THR A 159 -21.43 4.61 -3.19
C THR A 159 -21.49 6.00 -3.83
N VAL A 160 -20.66 6.95 -3.39
CA VAL A 160 -20.58 8.28 -3.99
C VAL A 160 -20.05 8.22 -5.43
N GLN A 161 -19.05 7.40 -5.71
CA GLN A 161 -18.52 7.18 -7.05
C GLN A 161 -19.59 6.62 -7.99
N ASP A 162 -20.37 5.65 -7.55
CA ASP A 162 -21.47 5.08 -8.33
C ASP A 162 -22.57 6.11 -8.63
N ILE A 163 -22.95 6.92 -7.64
CA ILE A 163 -23.93 8.01 -7.84
C ILE A 163 -23.41 9.02 -8.86
N LEU A 164 -22.14 9.45 -8.76
CA LEU A 164 -21.53 10.38 -9.72
C LEU A 164 -21.47 9.79 -11.12
N ARG A 165 -21.16 8.50 -11.24
CA ARG A 165 -21.15 7.79 -12.53
C ARG A 165 -22.55 7.80 -13.18
N TRP A 166 -23.59 7.48 -12.42
CA TRP A 166 -24.95 7.53 -12.91
C TRP A 166 -25.41 8.93 -13.30
N LEU A 167 -25.04 9.96 -12.52
CA LEU A 167 -25.32 11.36 -12.87
C LEU A 167 -24.62 11.77 -14.16
N LEU A 168 -23.36 11.37 -14.37
CA LEU A 168 -22.63 11.65 -15.60
C LEU A 168 -23.29 10.97 -16.82
N ILE A 169 -23.68 9.69 -16.68
CA ILE A 169 -24.38 8.97 -17.75
C ILE A 169 -25.69 9.67 -18.10
N LEU A 170 -26.47 10.07 -17.09
CA LEU A 170 -27.73 10.79 -17.30
C LEU A 170 -27.54 12.16 -17.96
N PHE A 171 -26.44 12.84 -17.68
CA PHE A 171 -26.15 14.17 -18.27
C PHE A 171 -25.62 14.06 -19.69
N LEU A 172 -24.99 12.96 -20.07
CA LEU A 172 -24.44 12.72 -21.41
C LEU A 172 -25.43 12.09 -22.40
N LEU A 173 -26.55 11.57 -21.92
CA LEU A 173 -27.67 11.05 -22.74
C LEU A 173 -28.71 12.11 -22.98
#